data_a74021ebb95fee56752af8f2f9a0a756
#
_entry.id   a74021ebb95fee56752af8f2f9a0a756
#
_cell.length_a   1.000
_cell.length_b   1.000
_cell.length_c   1.000
_cell.angle_alpha   90.00
_cell.angle_beta   90.00
_cell.angle_gamma   90.00
#
_symmetry.space_group_name_H-M   'P 1'
#
loop_
_entity.id
_entity.type
_entity.pdbx_description
1 polymer ?
#
loop_
_entity_poly.entity_id
_entity_poly.type
_entity_poly.pdbx_seq_one_letter_code
_entity_poly.pdbx_strand_id
1 'polypeptide(L)'
;QEIHSHLARNVESFADVSRAALAVNPDGVLLRRSMAHAHSATATEVPVHSGFGYRLVVSRKLYDNGTNVAQSPSLVGLAPSSALHMHPLDFSSLGVDEGTSIKISNHRTSIVMPVVMDDSVVRGTVWAAWALTGANIGELIDSSRLVNDVKVETL
;
A
#
# COMPACT_ATOMS: atom_id res chain seq x y z
N GLN A 1 -20.92 -23.42 13.67
CA GLN A 1 -20.48 -24.79 13.38
C GLN A 1 -20.32 -25.03 11.87
N GLU A 2 -21.18 -24.48 11.03
CA GLU A 2 -21.16 -24.62 9.57
C GLU A 2 -19.92 -24.03 8.91
N ILE A 3 -19.47 -22.83 9.33
CA ILE A 3 -18.31 -22.13 8.72
C ILE A 3 -17.04 -22.97 8.86
N HIS A 4 -16.73 -23.50 10.04
CA HIS A 4 -15.55 -24.36 10.25
C HIS A 4 -15.62 -25.63 9.41
N SER A 5 -16.78 -26.26 9.34
CA SER A 5 -16.98 -27.48 8.54
C SER A 5 -16.89 -27.17 7.03
N HIS A 6 -17.29 -25.97 6.61
CA HIS A 6 -17.16 -25.54 5.23
C HIS A 6 -15.68 -25.27 4.86
N LEU A 7 -14.95 -24.56 5.72
CA LEU A 7 -13.51 -24.33 5.52
C LEU A 7 -12.71 -25.64 5.46
N ALA A 8 -12.94 -26.55 6.42
CA ALA A 8 -12.24 -27.83 6.49
C ALA A 8 -12.47 -28.72 5.25
N ARG A 9 -13.64 -28.58 4.61
CA ARG A 9 -13.96 -29.35 3.39
C ARG A 9 -13.43 -28.73 2.09
N ASN A 10 -13.31 -27.42 2.04
CA ASN A 10 -13.02 -26.71 0.80
C ASN A 10 -11.62 -26.11 0.72
N VAL A 11 -10.91 -26.06 1.85
CA VAL A 11 -9.56 -25.51 1.93
C VAL A 11 -8.64 -26.52 2.58
N GLU A 12 -7.77 -27.15 1.79
CA GLU A 12 -6.90 -28.25 2.22
C GLU A 12 -6.08 -27.91 3.48
N SER A 13 -5.55 -26.70 3.58
CA SER A 13 -4.78 -26.26 4.76
C SER A 13 -5.60 -26.22 6.05
N PHE A 14 -6.93 -26.19 5.97
CA PHE A 14 -7.85 -26.20 7.11
C PHE A 14 -8.45 -27.58 7.42
N ALA A 15 -8.07 -28.64 6.70
CA ALA A 15 -8.68 -29.95 6.83
C ALA A 15 -8.65 -30.51 8.26
N ASP A 16 -7.60 -30.22 9.02
CA ASP A 16 -7.43 -30.69 10.41
C ASP A 16 -7.93 -29.68 11.47
N VAL A 17 -8.43 -28.52 11.05
CA VAL A 17 -8.90 -27.48 11.97
C VAL A 17 -10.36 -27.72 12.33
N SER A 18 -10.59 -28.51 13.35
CA SER A 18 -11.93 -28.73 13.91
C SER A 18 -12.17 -27.85 15.14
N ARG A 19 -13.44 -27.62 15.46
CA ARG A 19 -13.81 -26.93 16.69
C ARG A 19 -13.31 -27.68 17.95
N ALA A 20 -13.30 -28.99 17.90
CA ALA A 20 -12.76 -29.80 18.98
C ALA A 20 -11.25 -29.60 19.13
N ALA A 21 -10.50 -29.59 18.03
CA ALA A 21 -9.07 -29.30 18.05
C ALA A 21 -8.77 -27.90 18.60
N LEU A 22 -9.54 -26.89 18.23
CA LEU A 22 -9.40 -25.53 18.76
C LEU A 22 -9.78 -25.43 20.25
N ALA A 23 -10.76 -26.21 20.70
CA ALA A 23 -11.18 -26.20 22.11
C ALA A 23 -10.12 -26.75 23.08
N VAL A 24 -9.27 -27.67 22.61
CA VAL A 24 -8.21 -28.30 23.46
C VAL A 24 -6.84 -27.63 23.27
N ASN A 25 -6.70 -26.73 22.32
CA ASN A 25 -5.46 -26.00 22.05
C ASN A 25 -5.70 -24.48 22.19
N PRO A 26 -5.52 -23.89 23.39
CA PRO A 26 -5.79 -22.47 23.64
C PRO A 26 -4.91 -21.54 22.78
N ASP A 27 -3.73 -21.99 22.40
CA ASP A 27 -2.79 -21.23 21.55
C ASP A 27 -3.08 -21.37 20.04
N GLY A 28 -4.14 -22.12 19.67
CA GLY A 28 -4.54 -22.34 18.29
C GLY A 28 -4.00 -23.66 17.70
N VAL A 29 -4.30 -23.87 16.43
CA VAL A 29 -3.89 -25.06 15.68
C VAL A 29 -3.03 -24.63 14.50
N LEU A 30 -1.86 -25.26 14.32
CA LEU A 30 -1.02 -25.01 13.17
C LEU A 30 -1.69 -25.53 11.89
N LEU A 31 -1.85 -24.65 10.92
CA LEU A 31 -2.32 -25.04 9.60
C LEU A 31 -1.26 -25.89 8.89
N ARG A 32 -1.69 -26.94 8.20
CA ARG A 32 -0.80 -27.64 7.27
C ARG A 32 -0.41 -26.66 6.16
N ARG A 33 0.86 -26.33 6.10
CA ARG A 33 1.39 -25.57 4.98
C ARG A 33 1.39 -26.51 3.77
N SER A 34 0.52 -26.24 2.80
CA SER A 34 0.74 -26.78 1.47
C SER A 34 2.16 -26.40 1.06
N MET A 35 2.96 -27.39 0.64
CA MET A 35 4.28 -27.11 0.06
C MET A 35 4.01 -26.25 -1.18
N ALA A 36 4.08 -24.93 -1.00
CA ALA A 36 4.03 -24.05 -2.15
C ALA A 36 5.14 -24.48 -3.09
N HIS A 37 4.76 -24.86 -4.30
CA HIS A 37 5.75 -25.06 -5.35
C HIS A 37 6.60 -23.79 -5.38
N ALA A 38 7.91 -23.96 -5.21
CA ALA A 38 8.83 -22.84 -5.34
C ALA A 38 8.64 -22.28 -6.76
N HIS A 39 7.91 -21.20 -6.86
CA HIS A 39 7.85 -20.47 -8.12
C HIS A 39 9.26 -19.96 -8.36
N SER A 40 9.93 -20.49 -9.38
CA SER A 40 11.15 -19.90 -9.89
C SER A 40 10.81 -18.46 -10.26
N ALA A 41 11.33 -17.51 -9.50
CA ALA A 41 11.16 -16.11 -9.83
C ALA A 41 11.92 -15.85 -11.13
N THR A 42 11.22 -15.81 -12.24
CA THR A 42 11.79 -15.29 -13.48
C THR A 42 12.05 -13.80 -13.24
N ALA A 43 13.29 -13.37 -13.42
CA ALA A 43 13.62 -11.95 -13.33
C ALA A 43 12.71 -11.19 -14.32
N THR A 44 11.80 -10.39 -13.77
CA THR A 44 10.94 -9.56 -14.59
C THR A 44 11.67 -8.27 -14.88
N GLU A 45 11.83 -7.95 -16.15
CA GLU A 45 12.42 -6.68 -16.56
C GLU A 45 11.56 -5.53 -16.05
N VAL A 46 12.19 -4.53 -15.42
CA VAL A 46 11.47 -3.36 -14.90
C VAL A 46 10.95 -2.55 -16.09
N PRO A 47 9.64 -2.32 -16.21
CA PRO A 47 9.09 -1.55 -17.30
C PRO A 47 9.71 -0.16 -17.39
N VAL A 48 10.00 0.29 -18.61
CA VAL A 48 10.40 1.67 -18.87
C VAL A 48 9.29 2.62 -18.41
N HIS A 49 9.64 3.83 -17.95
CA HIS A 49 8.66 4.84 -17.60
C HIS A 49 7.67 5.05 -18.76
N SER A 50 6.39 5.06 -18.41
CA SER A 50 5.35 5.48 -19.35
C SER A 50 5.50 6.98 -19.66
N GLY A 51 4.68 7.55 -20.54
CA GLY A 51 4.67 9.00 -20.79
C GLY A 51 4.32 9.88 -19.58
N PHE A 52 4.12 9.28 -18.39
CA PHE A 52 3.96 9.95 -17.10
C PHE A 52 5.34 10.12 -16.45
N GLY A 53 5.60 11.31 -15.88
CA GLY A 53 6.94 11.73 -15.48
C GLY A 53 7.55 11.01 -14.27
N TYR A 54 6.73 10.42 -13.37
CA TYR A 54 7.18 9.87 -12.09
C TYR A 54 6.65 8.46 -11.86
N ARG A 55 7.51 7.60 -11.30
CA ARG A 55 7.09 6.28 -10.80
C ARG A 55 6.51 6.40 -9.40
N LEU A 56 5.29 5.93 -9.22
CA LEU A 56 4.62 5.94 -7.92
C LEU A 56 5.08 4.74 -7.08
N VAL A 57 5.61 5.03 -5.90
CA VAL A 57 5.93 4.04 -4.87
C VAL A 57 4.97 4.25 -3.69
N VAL A 58 4.32 3.20 -3.25
CA VAL A 58 3.38 3.26 -2.13
C VAL A 58 3.79 2.24 -1.07
N SER A 59 3.85 2.69 0.18
CA SER A 59 4.10 1.81 1.31
C SER A 59 3.25 2.20 2.53
N ARG A 60 3.23 1.35 3.55
CA ARG A 60 2.55 1.67 4.82
C ARG A 60 3.53 2.31 5.80
N LYS A 61 3.02 3.18 6.65
CA LYS A 61 3.71 3.66 7.85
C LYS A 61 3.34 2.78 9.05
N LEU A 62 4.14 2.85 10.11
CA LEU A 62 3.87 2.13 11.35
C LEU A 62 2.51 2.57 11.96
N TYR A 63 2.26 3.88 11.94
CA TYR A 63 0.98 4.45 12.36
C TYR A 63 0.25 4.96 11.12
N ASP A 64 -0.88 4.34 10.85
CA ASP A 64 -1.80 4.71 9.77
C ASP A 64 -3.25 4.77 10.32
N ASN A 65 -4.23 5.03 9.47
CA ASN A 65 -5.64 5.03 9.86
C ASN A 65 -6.27 3.62 9.86
N GLY A 66 -5.47 2.58 10.01
CA GLY A 66 -5.97 1.22 10.25
C GLY A 66 -6.80 1.16 11.52
N THR A 67 -7.73 0.21 11.57
CA THR A 67 -8.75 0.10 12.63
C THR A 67 -8.16 0.17 14.04
N ASN A 68 -7.04 -0.48 14.29
CA ASN A 68 -6.43 -0.52 15.63
C ASN A 68 -5.86 0.84 16.06
N VAL A 69 -5.20 1.56 15.14
CA VAL A 69 -4.65 2.90 15.43
C VAL A 69 -5.78 3.92 15.52
N ALA A 70 -6.74 3.91 14.59
CA ALA A 70 -7.85 4.85 14.55
C ALA A 70 -8.76 4.75 15.79
N GLN A 71 -8.88 3.56 16.37
CA GLN A 71 -9.69 3.32 17.59
C GLN A 71 -8.89 3.45 18.89
N SER A 72 -7.59 3.75 18.82
CA SER A 72 -6.74 3.94 19.99
C SER A 72 -6.52 5.42 20.27
N PRO A 73 -7.07 6.00 21.38
CA PRO A 73 -6.87 7.41 21.70
C PRO A 73 -5.41 7.83 21.86
N SER A 74 -4.54 6.91 22.30
CA SER A 74 -3.11 7.15 22.48
C SER A 74 -2.29 7.06 21.19
N LEU A 75 -2.80 6.43 20.15
CA LEU A 75 -2.07 6.20 18.90
C LEU A 75 -2.58 7.03 17.72
N VAL A 76 -3.85 7.43 17.73
CA VAL A 76 -4.48 8.16 16.61
C VAL A 76 -3.73 9.43 16.23
N GLY A 77 -3.17 10.15 17.20
CA GLY A 77 -2.38 11.37 16.97
C GLY A 77 -1.01 11.14 16.36
N LEU A 78 -0.54 9.87 16.25
CA LEU A 78 0.75 9.53 15.67
C LEU A 78 0.65 9.24 14.15
N ALA A 79 -0.55 9.04 13.64
CA ALA A 79 -0.77 8.87 12.20
C ALA A 79 -0.65 10.24 11.49
N PRO A 80 0.32 10.42 10.57
CA PRO A 80 0.47 11.67 9.84
C PRO A 80 -0.67 11.88 8.83
N SER A 81 -0.80 13.11 8.32
CA SER A 81 -1.63 13.38 7.15
C SER A 81 -1.00 12.81 5.88
N SER A 82 -1.83 12.55 4.86
CA SER A 82 -1.32 12.12 3.55
C SER A 82 -0.56 13.26 2.86
N ALA A 83 0.58 12.95 2.27
CA ALA A 83 1.36 13.86 1.43
C ALA A 83 2.08 13.06 0.34
N LEU A 84 2.37 13.72 -0.78
CA LEU A 84 3.26 13.20 -1.81
C LEU A 84 4.69 13.63 -1.49
N HIS A 85 5.57 12.67 -1.32
CA HIS A 85 6.99 12.92 -1.08
C HIS A 85 7.75 12.88 -2.40
N MET A 86 8.61 13.88 -2.62
CA MET A 86 9.40 14.03 -3.83
C MET A 86 10.85 14.38 -3.50
N HIS A 87 11.76 13.88 -4.33
CA HIS A 87 13.16 14.30 -4.24
C HIS A 87 13.29 15.83 -4.39
N PRO A 88 14.16 16.53 -3.63
CA PRO A 88 14.27 18.00 -3.65
C PRO A 88 14.46 18.62 -5.04
N LEU A 89 15.25 17.99 -5.93
CA LEU A 89 15.44 18.46 -7.29
C LEU A 89 14.19 18.35 -8.16
N ASP A 90 13.41 17.29 -7.99
CA ASP A 90 12.16 17.10 -8.69
C ASP A 90 11.08 18.04 -8.15
N PHE A 91 11.03 18.21 -6.82
CA PHE A 91 10.16 19.17 -6.15
C PHE A 91 10.43 20.61 -6.62
N SER A 92 11.70 21.02 -6.71
CA SER A 92 12.07 22.36 -7.15
C SER A 92 11.60 22.65 -8.59
N SER A 93 11.47 21.63 -9.43
CA SER A 93 10.97 21.79 -10.79
C SER A 93 9.48 22.12 -10.87
N LEU A 94 8.70 21.89 -9.79
CA LEU A 94 7.29 22.24 -9.72
C LEU A 94 7.06 23.74 -9.48
N GLY A 95 8.04 24.44 -8.87
CA GLY A 95 7.95 25.86 -8.60
C GLY A 95 6.89 26.23 -7.56
N VAL A 96 6.64 25.36 -6.59
CA VAL A 96 5.66 25.54 -5.52
C VAL A 96 6.33 25.45 -4.14
N ASP A 97 5.65 25.97 -3.13
CA ASP A 97 6.08 25.85 -1.73
C ASP A 97 5.69 24.47 -1.16
N GLU A 98 6.43 24.04 -0.16
CA GLU A 98 6.13 22.80 0.57
C GLU A 98 4.75 22.88 1.24
N GLY A 99 3.99 21.79 1.17
CA GLY A 99 2.61 21.74 1.65
C GLY A 99 1.57 22.25 0.63
N THR A 100 2.00 22.78 -0.52
CA THR A 100 1.07 23.18 -1.59
C THR A 100 0.33 21.96 -2.13
N SER A 101 -0.97 22.11 -2.31
CA SER A 101 -1.79 21.07 -2.94
C SER A 101 -1.48 20.96 -4.43
N ILE A 102 -1.18 19.75 -4.87
CA ILE A 102 -0.87 19.42 -6.25
C ILE A 102 -1.82 18.34 -6.76
N LYS A 103 -2.00 18.27 -8.06
CA LYS A 103 -2.76 17.23 -8.73
C LYS A 103 -1.83 16.11 -9.17
N ILE A 104 -2.20 14.90 -8.81
CA ILE A 104 -1.52 13.68 -9.21
C ILE A 104 -2.49 12.87 -10.05
N SER A 105 -2.09 12.47 -11.24
CA SER A 105 -2.96 11.77 -12.17
C SER A 105 -2.27 10.58 -12.83
N ASN A 106 -3.06 9.59 -13.17
CA ASN A 106 -2.68 8.52 -14.08
C ASN A 106 -3.68 8.42 -15.22
N HIS A 107 -3.62 7.35 -16.02
CA HIS A 107 -4.55 7.12 -17.16
C HIS A 107 -6.01 6.90 -16.74
N ARG A 108 -6.31 6.69 -15.44
CA ARG A 108 -7.64 6.34 -14.95
C ARG A 108 -8.30 7.45 -14.13
N THR A 109 -7.53 8.10 -13.28
CA THR A 109 -8.06 9.05 -12.30
C THR A 109 -7.02 10.08 -11.88
N SER A 110 -7.46 11.04 -11.09
CA SER A 110 -6.60 12.03 -10.46
C SER A 110 -7.03 12.29 -9.01
N ILE A 111 -6.07 12.58 -8.16
CA ILE A 111 -6.27 12.99 -6.77
C ILE A 111 -5.50 14.28 -6.50
N VAL A 112 -5.86 14.97 -5.43
CA VAL A 112 -5.17 16.17 -4.95
C VAL A 112 -4.66 15.92 -3.55
N MET A 113 -3.38 16.23 -3.30
CA MET A 113 -2.77 16.14 -1.99
C MET A 113 -1.59 17.11 -1.85
N PRO A 114 -1.20 17.47 -0.62
CA PRO A 114 -0.02 18.30 -0.41
C PRO A 114 1.25 17.58 -0.84
N VAL A 115 2.25 18.35 -1.31
CA VAL A 115 3.58 17.85 -1.67
C VAL A 115 4.60 18.28 -0.63
N VAL A 116 5.55 17.40 -0.33
CA VAL A 116 6.66 17.66 0.60
C VAL A 116 7.98 17.21 0.01
N MET A 117 9.06 17.90 0.38
CA MET A 117 10.42 17.49 0.01
C MET A 117 10.88 16.32 0.88
N ASP A 118 11.54 15.34 0.26
CA ASP A 118 12.09 14.19 0.95
C ASP A 118 13.34 13.70 0.20
N ASP A 119 14.51 13.86 0.79
CA ASP A 119 15.79 13.49 0.22
C ASP A 119 16.02 11.97 0.17
N SER A 120 15.22 11.21 0.90
CA SER A 120 15.22 9.74 0.85
C SER A 120 14.52 9.18 -0.39
N VAL A 121 13.73 10.00 -1.09
CA VAL A 121 13.03 9.59 -2.32
C VAL A 121 13.97 9.69 -3.52
N VAL A 122 14.03 8.64 -4.32
CA VAL A 122 14.89 8.60 -5.52
C VAL A 122 14.31 9.51 -6.61
N ARG A 123 15.17 10.22 -7.34
CA ARG A 123 14.78 11.05 -8.48
C ARG A 123 13.96 10.28 -9.52
N GLY A 124 12.95 10.95 -10.08
CA GLY A 124 12.02 10.34 -11.03
C GLY A 124 11.00 9.42 -10.38
N THR A 125 11.02 9.30 -9.03
CA THR A 125 9.99 8.61 -8.27
C THR A 125 9.25 9.56 -7.35
N VAL A 126 8.03 9.19 -6.97
CA VAL A 126 7.28 9.85 -5.92
C VAL A 126 6.78 8.79 -4.95
N TRP A 127 6.76 9.14 -3.67
CA TRP A 127 6.32 8.24 -2.62
C TRP A 127 5.11 8.80 -1.86
N ALA A 128 4.15 7.96 -1.55
CA ALA A 128 3.06 8.31 -0.66
C ALA A 128 2.72 7.12 0.26
N ALA A 129 2.27 7.44 1.47
CA ALA A 129 1.86 6.39 2.39
C ALA A 129 0.42 5.96 2.14
N TRP A 130 0.20 4.65 2.34
CA TRP A 130 -1.11 4.02 2.29
C TRP A 130 -1.91 4.29 3.57
N ALA A 131 -3.25 4.32 3.45
CA ALA A 131 -4.18 4.38 4.58
C ALA A 131 -3.95 5.56 5.53
N LEU A 132 -3.65 6.74 5.02
CA LEU A 132 -3.61 8.00 5.78
C LEU A 132 -4.86 8.84 5.54
N THR A 133 -5.13 9.78 6.46
CA THR A 133 -6.22 10.75 6.31
C THR A 133 -5.91 11.74 5.19
N GLY A 134 -6.88 12.02 4.35
CA GLY A 134 -6.76 12.90 3.18
C GLY A 134 -7.02 12.14 1.89
N ALA A 135 -6.20 12.37 0.87
CA ALA A 135 -6.36 11.72 -0.41
C ALA A 135 -6.01 10.22 -0.35
N ASN A 136 -6.83 9.41 -1.01
CA ASN A 136 -6.62 7.96 -1.09
C ASN A 136 -5.67 7.62 -2.26
N ILE A 137 -4.39 7.43 -1.96
CA ILE A 137 -3.39 7.05 -2.96
C ILE A 137 -3.73 5.75 -3.70
N GLY A 138 -4.55 4.90 -3.10
CA GLY A 138 -5.01 3.64 -3.69
C GLY A 138 -5.78 3.81 -5.01
N GLU A 139 -6.40 4.96 -5.23
CA GLU A 139 -7.11 5.26 -6.47
C GLU A 139 -6.18 5.32 -7.68
N LEU A 140 -4.90 5.65 -7.46
CA LEU A 140 -3.88 5.69 -8.51
C LEU A 140 -3.23 4.32 -8.78
N ILE A 141 -3.50 3.30 -7.94
CA ILE A 141 -2.92 1.96 -8.12
C ILE A 141 -3.75 1.15 -9.11
N ASP A 142 -3.11 0.71 -10.17
CA ASP A 142 -3.63 -0.28 -11.10
C ASP A 142 -2.96 -1.62 -10.81
N SER A 143 -3.69 -2.54 -10.18
CA SER A 143 -3.20 -3.86 -9.80
C SER A 143 -2.92 -4.79 -10.99
N SER A 144 -3.37 -4.45 -12.18
CA SER A 144 -3.05 -5.18 -13.40
C SER A 144 -1.66 -4.85 -13.96
N ARG A 145 -1.03 -3.80 -13.44
CA ARG A 145 0.28 -3.32 -13.87
C ARG A 145 1.36 -3.67 -12.86
N LEU A 146 2.53 -4.01 -13.34
CA LEU A 146 3.70 -4.28 -12.50
C LEU A 146 4.16 -3.01 -11.76
N VAL A 147 4.07 -1.86 -12.42
CA VAL A 147 4.42 -0.54 -11.88
C VAL A 147 3.33 0.47 -12.25
N ASN A 148 3.19 1.50 -11.41
CA ASN A 148 2.26 2.59 -11.64
C ASN A 148 3.05 3.89 -11.81
N ASP A 149 2.92 4.52 -12.96
CA ASP A 149 3.51 5.81 -13.24
C ASP A 149 2.44 6.90 -13.18
N VAL A 150 2.81 8.08 -12.68
CA VAL A 150 1.91 9.20 -12.46
C VAL A 150 2.47 10.51 -13.01
N LYS A 151 1.59 11.41 -13.35
CA LYS A 151 1.87 12.81 -13.68
C LYS A 151 1.60 13.66 -12.44
N VAL A 152 2.49 14.59 -12.16
CA VAL A 152 2.36 15.58 -11.08
C VAL A 152 2.23 16.95 -11.72
N GLU A 153 1.19 17.68 -11.34
CA GLU A 153 0.85 19.01 -11.91
C GLU A 153 0.48 19.97 -10.78
N THR A 154 0.84 21.22 -10.93
CA THR A 154 0.32 22.32 -10.09
C THR A 154 -1.16 22.58 -10.42
N LEU A 155 -1.92 23.04 -9.42
CA LEU A 155 -3.35 23.38 -9.58
C LEU A 155 -3.52 24.76 -10.20
#